data_c1102e8dd446e94bcdd3995d79cc4d65
#
_entry.id   c1102e8dd446e94bcdd3995d79cc4d65
#
_cell.length_a   1.000
_cell.length_b   1.000
_cell.length_c   1.000
_cell.angle_alpha   90.00
_cell.angle_beta   90.00
_cell.angle_gamma   90.00
#
_symmetry.space_group_name_H-M   'P 1'
#
loop_
_entity.id
_entity.type
_entity.pdbx_description
1 polymer ?
#
loop_
_entity_poly.entity_id
_entity_poly.type
_entity_poly.pdbx_seq_one_letter_code
_entity_poly.pdbx_strand_id
1 'polypeptide(L)'
;DKQYAYFHVDDATIPSTQNNLIFYITFYDEGTGSFSLQYNANDGNNYKPNSISKTGTNSWITVTVAVTNASLRNAQNNKCDFRLSGSGLYIKEIAIAFGTLDPANEPVPKVSAGLYSEFTGKSVAGYQVWFETGNETSGWRHWNGTTPPSPNKLSFEVYPDVTEYDETDLAPTALADLGNGHPSKLFHSTNQS
;
A
#
# COMPACT_ATOMS: atom_id res chain seq x y z
N ASP A 1 -18.53 3.14 22.55
CA ASP A 1 -17.67 2.01 22.14
C ASP A 1 -18.22 1.42 20.85
N LYS A 2 -17.45 1.55 19.75
CA LYS A 2 -17.82 0.91 18.49
C LYS A 2 -17.42 -0.56 18.57
N GLN A 3 -18.41 -1.43 18.63
CA GLN A 3 -18.20 -2.89 18.71
C GLN A 3 -17.84 -3.54 17.36
N TYR A 4 -17.97 -2.79 16.25
CA TYR A 4 -17.83 -3.34 14.90
C TYR A 4 -17.04 -2.40 14.01
N ALA A 5 -16.05 -2.94 13.30
CA ALA A 5 -15.39 -2.30 12.16
C ALA A 5 -15.76 -3.09 10.89
N TYR A 6 -16.38 -2.43 9.92
CA TYR A 6 -16.85 -3.03 8.67
C TYR A 6 -15.88 -2.72 7.53
N PHE A 7 -15.72 -3.70 6.65
CA PHE A 7 -14.79 -3.63 5.53
C PHE A 7 -15.49 -4.07 4.24
N HIS A 8 -15.26 -3.31 3.19
CA HIS A 8 -15.65 -3.65 1.83
C HIS A 8 -14.40 -4.03 1.03
N VAL A 9 -14.53 -5.06 0.20
CA VAL A 9 -13.50 -5.53 -0.70
C VAL A 9 -13.96 -5.31 -2.14
N ASP A 10 -13.08 -4.87 -3.00
CA ASP A 10 -13.40 -4.72 -4.42
C ASP A 10 -13.70 -6.08 -5.06
N ASP A 11 -14.90 -6.23 -5.61
CA ASP A 11 -15.38 -7.46 -6.26
C ASP A 11 -14.52 -7.86 -7.47
N ALA A 12 -13.83 -6.91 -8.11
CA ALA A 12 -12.91 -7.19 -9.20
C ALA A 12 -11.61 -7.84 -8.69
N THR A 13 -11.22 -7.51 -7.45
CA THR A 13 -10.02 -8.07 -6.82
C THR A 13 -10.32 -9.41 -6.14
N ILE A 14 -11.42 -9.52 -5.40
CA ILE A 14 -11.85 -10.76 -4.75
C ILE A 14 -13.31 -11.06 -5.15
N PRO A 15 -13.52 -11.84 -6.21
CA PRO A 15 -14.87 -12.18 -6.64
C PRO A 15 -15.59 -13.07 -5.60
N SER A 16 -16.90 -12.93 -5.50
CA SER A 16 -17.73 -13.66 -4.55
C SER A 16 -17.71 -15.19 -4.71
N THR A 17 -17.16 -15.67 -5.83
CA THR A 17 -16.93 -17.09 -6.10
C THR A 17 -15.65 -17.63 -5.47
N GLN A 18 -14.79 -16.75 -4.95
CA GLN A 18 -13.55 -17.16 -4.27
C GLN A 18 -13.87 -17.62 -2.85
N ASN A 19 -13.81 -18.92 -2.61
CA ASN A 19 -14.21 -19.52 -1.34
C ASN A 19 -13.05 -19.71 -0.36
N ASN A 20 -11.83 -19.90 -0.87
CA ASN A 20 -10.64 -20.13 -0.05
C ASN A 20 -9.88 -18.83 0.14
N LEU A 21 -9.95 -18.24 1.34
CA LEU A 21 -9.29 -17.00 1.67
C LEU A 21 -8.49 -17.15 2.96
N ILE A 22 -7.39 -16.43 3.01
CA ILE A 22 -6.53 -16.31 4.21
C ILE A 22 -6.51 -14.84 4.60
N PHE A 23 -7.00 -14.53 5.79
CA PHE A 23 -6.93 -13.20 6.38
C PHE A 23 -5.71 -13.11 7.28
N TYR A 24 -4.88 -12.11 7.07
CA TYR A 24 -3.79 -11.70 7.96
C TYR A 24 -4.22 -10.44 8.67
N ILE A 25 -4.40 -10.51 9.97
CA ILE A 25 -4.90 -9.39 10.78
C ILE A 25 -3.81 -8.98 11.75
N THR A 26 -3.26 -7.79 11.54
CA THR A 26 -2.26 -7.20 12.43
C THR A 26 -2.96 -6.26 13.41
N PHE A 27 -2.89 -6.58 14.69
CA PHE A 27 -3.52 -5.81 15.75
C PHE A 27 -2.58 -5.64 16.95
N TYR A 28 -2.87 -4.65 17.79
CA TYR A 28 -2.16 -4.48 19.05
C TYR A 28 -2.79 -5.42 20.10
N ASP A 29 -1.99 -6.37 20.58
CA ASP A 29 -2.45 -7.45 21.46
C ASP A 29 -2.42 -7.01 22.91
N GLU A 30 -3.36 -6.14 23.30
CA GLU A 30 -3.54 -5.63 24.65
C GLU A 30 -4.64 -6.39 25.39
N GLY A 31 -4.33 -6.80 26.63
CA GLY A 31 -5.27 -7.49 27.49
C GLY A 31 -5.53 -8.94 27.08
N THR A 32 -6.57 -9.51 27.65
CA THR A 32 -7.00 -10.90 27.39
C THR A 32 -8.42 -10.94 26.82
N GLY A 33 -8.85 -12.10 26.36
CA GLY A 33 -10.17 -12.28 25.77
C GLY A 33 -10.10 -12.59 24.28
N SER A 34 -11.12 -12.21 23.53
CA SER A 34 -11.18 -12.50 22.10
C SER A 34 -11.95 -11.42 21.33
N PHE A 35 -11.69 -11.35 20.04
CA PHE A 35 -12.52 -10.67 19.06
C PHE A 35 -12.85 -11.62 17.92
N SER A 36 -13.68 -11.23 16.99
CA SER A 36 -14.14 -12.11 15.92
C SER A 36 -14.01 -11.45 14.57
N LEU A 37 -13.43 -12.17 13.60
CA LEU A 37 -13.64 -11.93 12.18
C LEU A 37 -15.00 -12.52 11.80
N GLN A 38 -15.91 -11.71 11.24
CA GLN A 38 -17.20 -12.13 10.74
C GLN A 38 -17.31 -11.80 9.26
N TYR A 39 -17.48 -12.79 8.40
CA TYR A 39 -17.42 -12.64 6.94
C TYR A 39 -18.66 -13.21 6.26
N ASN A 40 -18.92 -12.79 5.01
CA ASN A 40 -19.93 -13.42 4.18
C ASN A 40 -19.46 -14.83 3.80
N ALA A 41 -20.28 -15.83 4.12
CA ALA A 41 -20.02 -17.23 3.77
C ALA A 41 -20.96 -17.73 2.67
N ASN A 42 -20.54 -18.75 1.93
CA ASN A 42 -21.32 -19.34 0.83
C ASN A 42 -22.50 -20.20 1.31
N ASP A 43 -22.58 -20.49 2.61
CA ASP A 43 -23.73 -21.16 3.25
C ASP A 43 -24.92 -20.21 3.54
N GLY A 44 -24.82 -18.96 3.09
CA GLY A 44 -25.85 -17.94 3.32
C GLY A 44 -25.66 -17.13 4.59
N ASN A 45 -24.74 -17.49 5.47
CA ASN A 45 -24.43 -16.71 6.67
C ASN A 45 -23.60 -15.48 6.32
N ASN A 46 -24.20 -14.30 6.48
CA ASN A 46 -23.52 -13.03 6.19
C ASN A 46 -22.53 -12.61 7.28
N TYR A 47 -22.58 -13.24 8.44
CA TYR A 47 -21.76 -12.93 9.62
C TYR A 47 -21.13 -14.19 10.21
N LYS A 48 -20.61 -15.08 9.34
CA LYS A 48 -19.92 -16.30 9.75
C LYS A 48 -18.74 -15.95 10.66
N PRO A 49 -18.76 -16.37 11.94
CA PRO A 49 -17.74 -15.95 12.88
C PRO A 49 -16.49 -16.84 12.84
N ASN A 50 -15.34 -16.23 13.06
CA ASN A 50 -14.08 -16.89 13.37
C ASN A 50 -13.44 -16.16 14.56
N SER A 51 -13.27 -16.83 15.69
CA SER A 51 -12.78 -16.22 16.93
C SER A 51 -11.27 -16.13 16.96
N ILE A 52 -10.75 -14.99 17.43
CA ILE A 52 -9.34 -14.68 17.55
C ILE A 52 -9.06 -14.34 19.00
N SER A 53 -8.18 -15.10 19.65
CA SER A 53 -7.82 -14.89 21.04
C SER A 53 -6.73 -13.83 21.18
N LYS A 54 -6.85 -12.99 22.19
CA LYS A 54 -5.80 -12.09 22.65
C LYS A 54 -4.95 -12.79 23.70
N THR A 55 -3.66 -12.57 23.67
CA THR A 55 -2.69 -13.18 24.58
C THR A 55 -1.99 -12.19 25.51
N GLY A 56 -2.25 -10.88 25.31
CA GLY A 56 -1.77 -9.83 26.18
C GLY A 56 -0.27 -9.54 26.07
N THR A 57 0.29 -9.71 24.87
CA THR A 57 1.73 -9.47 24.66
C THR A 57 2.12 -7.99 24.69
N ASN A 58 1.14 -7.07 24.67
CA ASN A 58 1.32 -5.63 24.56
C ASN A 58 2.22 -5.23 23.37
N SER A 59 2.06 -5.91 22.26
CA SER A 59 2.80 -5.69 21.04
C SER A 59 1.92 -5.85 19.80
N TRP A 60 2.39 -5.35 18.64
CA TRP A 60 1.73 -5.61 17.37
C TRP A 60 2.02 -7.06 16.96
N ILE A 61 0.96 -7.84 16.79
CA ILE A 61 1.04 -9.22 16.31
C ILE A 61 0.14 -9.41 15.10
N THR A 62 0.51 -10.34 14.23
CA THR A 62 -0.31 -10.74 13.08
C THR A 62 -0.85 -12.13 13.32
N VAL A 63 -2.16 -12.29 13.23
CA VAL A 63 -2.81 -13.60 13.24
C VAL A 63 -3.26 -13.97 11.83
N THR A 64 -3.27 -15.26 11.56
CA THR A 64 -3.69 -15.83 10.29
C THR A 64 -5.00 -16.58 10.49
N VAL A 65 -6.02 -16.25 9.69
CA VAL A 65 -7.34 -16.89 9.70
C VAL A 65 -7.65 -17.42 8.32
N ALA A 66 -7.59 -18.72 8.13
CA ALA A 66 -7.99 -19.35 6.88
C ALA A 66 -9.48 -19.74 6.91
N VAL A 67 -10.15 -19.45 5.82
CA VAL A 67 -11.56 -19.84 5.59
C VAL A 67 -11.68 -20.51 4.23
N THR A 68 -12.55 -21.54 4.13
CA THR A 68 -12.74 -22.33 2.92
C THR A 68 -14.15 -22.19 2.33
N ASN A 69 -14.97 -21.35 2.94
CA ASN A 69 -16.35 -21.13 2.55
C ASN A 69 -16.70 -19.64 2.45
N ALA A 70 -15.75 -18.80 2.13
CA ALA A 70 -16.00 -17.38 1.89
C ALA A 70 -16.89 -17.18 0.66
N SER A 71 -17.66 -16.11 0.67
CA SER A 71 -18.37 -15.59 -0.50
C SER A 71 -18.62 -14.11 -0.28
N LEU A 72 -17.56 -13.31 -0.40
CA LEU A 72 -17.61 -11.87 -0.21
C LEU A 72 -18.55 -11.28 -1.28
N ARG A 73 -19.76 -10.89 -0.89
CA ARG A 73 -20.84 -10.51 -1.81
C ARG A 73 -21.60 -9.26 -1.34
N ASN A 74 -20.91 -8.41 -0.58
CA ASN A 74 -21.47 -7.13 -0.13
C ASN A 74 -22.76 -7.28 0.73
N ALA A 75 -22.89 -8.38 1.50
CA ALA A 75 -24.15 -8.74 2.17
C ALA A 75 -24.21 -8.32 3.65
N GLN A 76 -23.19 -7.63 4.16
CA GLN A 76 -23.23 -7.02 5.49
C GLN A 76 -23.74 -5.58 5.46
N ASN A 77 -23.86 -4.93 6.62
CA ASN A 77 -24.27 -3.54 6.71
C ASN A 77 -23.38 -2.64 5.82
N ASN A 78 -24.00 -1.64 5.19
CA ASN A 78 -23.35 -0.72 4.26
C ASN A 78 -22.66 -1.41 3.06
N LYS A 79 -23.18 -2.55 2.62
CA LYS A 79 -22.60 -3.36 1.54
C LYS A 79 -21.15 -3.77 1.81
N CYS A 80 -20.84 -4.10 3.05
CA CYS A 80 -19.55 -4.64 3.42
C CYS A 80 -19.53 -6.18 3.32
N ASP A 81 -18.32 -6.74 3.28
CA ASP A 81 -18.07 -8.16 3.07
C ASP A 81 -17.68 -8.88 4.33
N PHE A 82 -17.00 -8.18 5.20
CA PHE A 82 -16.62 -8.70 6.50
C PHE A 82 -16.53 -7.57 7.52
N ARG A 83 -16.46 -7.96 8.79
CA ARG A 83 -16.24 -7.05 9.90
C ARG A 83 -15.39 -7.68 10.98
N LEU A 84 -14.74 -6.85 11.78
CA LEU A 84 -14.21 -7.25 13.07
C LEU A 84 -15.19 -6.85 14.15
N SER A 85 -15.47 -7.78 15.08
CA SER A 85 -16.38 -7.61 16.21
C SER A 85 -15.63 -7.76 17.51
N GLY A 86 -15.54 -6.70 18.28
CA GLY A 86 -14.88 -6.64 19.58
C GLY A 86 -14.69 -5.22 20.05
N SER A 87 -14.45 -5.03 21.35
CA SER A 87 -14.17 -3.73 21.95
C SER A 87 -12.66 -3.54 22.14
N GLY A 88 -12.20 -2.29 22.11
CA GLY A 88 -10.79 -1.96 22.35
C GLY A 88 -9.82 -2.61 21.36
N LEU A 89 -10.19 -2.64 20.09
CA LEU A 89 -9.32 -3.17 19.03
C LEU A 89 -8.55 -2.03 18.37
N TYR A 90 -7.25 -2.18 18.33
CA TYR A 90 -6.35 -1.34 17.54
C TYR A 90 -5.84 -2.20 16.39
N ILE A 91 -6.30 -1.90 15.18
CA ILE A 91 -5.95 -2.63 13.95
C ILE A 91 -4.96 -1.79 13.16
N LYS A 92 -3.84 -2.40 12.79
CA LYS A 92 -2.82 -1.78 11.95
C LYS A 92 -3.06 -2.09 10.47
N GLU A 93 -3.37 -3.36 10.18
CA GLU A 93 -3.44 -3.85 8.80
C GLU A 93 -4.34 -5.08 8.72
N ILE A 94 -5.04 -5.22 7.60
CA ILE A 94 -5.70 -6.47 7.20
C ILE A 94 -5.29 -6.74 5.77
N ALA A 95 -4.63 -7.88 5.53
CA ALA A 95 -4.35 -8.39 4.21
C ALA A 95 -5.15 -9.66 3.94
N ILE A 96 -5.54 -9.89 2.68
CA ILE A 96 -6.29 -11.07 2.26
C ILE A 96 -5.54 -11.75 1.12
N ALA A 97 -5.33 -13.05 1.22
CA ALA A 97 -4.74 -13.87 0.18
C ALA A 97 -5.69 -14.99 -0.25
N PHE A 98 -5.49 -15.50 -1.47
CA PHE A 98 -6.20 -16.66 -1.97
C PHE A 98 -5.52 -17.94 -1.53
N GLY A 99 -6.29 -18.98 -1.22
CA GLY A 99 -5.81 -20.31 -0.96
C GLY A 99 -6.17 -20.87 0.42
N THR A 100 -5.55 -21.97 0.74
CA THR A 100 -5.64 -22.66 2.02
C THR A 100 -4.29 -22.59 2.74
N LEU A 101 -4.30 -22.65 4.06
CA LEU A 101 -3.05 -22.79 4.81
C LEU A 101 -2.41 -24.14 4.48
N ASP A 102 -1.15 -24.09 4.07
CA ASP A 102 -0.30 -25.27 4.04
C ASP A 102 0.36 -25.40 5.43
N PRO A 103 0.10 -26.48 6.17
CA PRO A 103 0.69 -26.68 7.50
C PRO A 103 2.23 -26.75 7.48
N ALA A 104 2.84 -26.99 6.32
CA ALA A 104 4.28 -27.06 6.17
C ALA A 104 4.94 -25.71 5.86
N ASN A 105 4.15 -24.71 5.53
CA ASN A 105 4.62 -23.36 5.23
C ASN A 105 3.84 -22.37 6.08
N GLU A 106 4.40 -21.97 7.22
CA GLU A 106 3.95 -20.75 7.91
C GLU A 106 3.94 -19.61 6.89
N PRO A 107 2.78 -19.06 6.53
CA PRO A 107 2.76 -18.06 5.46
C PRO A 107 3.28 -16.73 6.00
N VAL A 108 4.45 -16.36 5.52
CA VAL A 108 4.68 -14.92 5.29
C VAL A 108 3.55 -14.45 4.36
N PRO A 109 2.82 -13.36 4.64
CA PRO A 109 1.73 -12.90 3.77
C PRO A 109 2.22 -12.81 2.33
N LYS A 110 1.89 -13.79 1.53
CA LYS A 110 2.01 -13.67 0.08
C LYS A 110 0.80 -12.85 -0.34
N VAL A 111 0.95 -11.55 -0.33
CA VAL A 111 0.05 -10.66 -1.06
C VAL A 111 -0.06 -11.25 -2.46
N SER A 112 -1.28 -11.53 -2.89
CA SER A 112 -1.53 -12.30 -4.11
C SER A 112 -0.69 -11.75 -5.26
N ALA A 113 0.00 -12.64 -5.92
CA ALA A 113 0.98 -12.39 -6.96
C ALA A 113 0.35 -11.83 -8.25
N GLY A 114 -0.20 -10.65 -8.20
CA GLY A 114 -0.71 -9.97 -9.39
C GLY A 114 -0.09 -8.60 -9.59
N LEU A 115 0.15 -7.87 -8.50
CA LEU A 115 0.68 -6.51 -8.58
C LEU A 115 1.89 -6.22 -7.66
N TYR A 116 2.21 -7.09 -6.67
CA TYR A 116 3.17 -6.72 -5.62
C TYR A 116 4.31 -7.71 -5.40
N SER A 117 4.38 -8.82 -6.15
CA SER A 117 5.51 -9.78 -6.04
C SER A 117 6.87 -9.16 -6.40
N GLU A 118 6.84 -8.08 -7.18
CA GLU A 118 8.05 -7.35 -7.57
C GLU A 118 8.58 -6.39 -6.49
N PHE A 119 7.77 -6.10 -5.46
CA PHE A 119 8.15 -5.17 -4.39
C PHE A 119 8.67 -5.85 -3.12
N THR A 120 8.66 -7.17 -3.03
CA THR A 120 9.19 -7.90 -1.87
C THR A 120 10.68 -7.64 -1.71
N GLY A 121 11.08 -7.04 -0.58
CA GLY A 121 12.46 -6.70 -0.27
C GLY A 121 12.97 -5.41 -0.95
N LYS A 122 12.09 -4.63 -1.57
CA LYS A 122 12.41 -3.33 -2.18
C LYS A 122 11.84 -2.18 -1.35
N SER A 123 12.56 -1.09 -1.29
CA SER A 123 12.03 0.18 -0.79
C SER A 123 11.17 0.81 -1.88
N VAL A 124 9.93 1.16 -1.56
CA VAL A 124 9.03 1.87 -2.48
C VAL A 124 8.96 3.32 -2.04
N ALA A 125 9.42 4.22 -2.91
CA ALA A 125 9.23 5.66 -2.74
C ALA A 125 8.09 6.14 -3.62
N GLY A 126 7.25 7.02 -3.09
CA GLY A 126 6.26 7.72 -3.90
C GLY A 126 6.97 8.64 -4.90
N TYR A 127 6.76 8.40 -6.19
CA TYR A 127 7.32 9.21 -7.25
C TYR A 127 6.22 10.07 -7.89
N GLN A 128 6.45 11.39 -7.89
CA GLN A 128 5.58 12.32 -8.63
C GLN A 128 6.16 12.52 -10.03
N VAL A 129 5.45 12.02 -11.04
CA VAL A 129 5.93 11.94 -12.43
C VAL A 129 5.85 13.23 -13.24
N TRP A 130 5.48 14.36 -12.69
CA TRP A 130 5.32 15.62 -13.45
C TRP A 130 6.36 16.67 -13.04
N PHE A 131 7.59 16.37 -13.36
CA PHE A 131 8.68 17.35 -13.29
C PHE A 131 8.80 18.06 -14.63
N GLU A 132 8.77 19.39 -14.64
CA GLU A 132 8.87 20.19 -15.83
C GLU A 132 10.10 21.11 -15.77
N THR A 133 10.81 21.20 -16.89
CA THR A 133 11.99 22.04 -17.01
C THR A 133 11.79 23.07 -18.13
N GLY A 134 11.63 24.31 -17.72
CA GLY A 134 11.99 25.52 -18.46
C GLY A 134 11.49 25.80 -19.84
N ASN A 135 10.28 25.35 -20.23
CA ASN A 135 9.68 26.03 -21.36
C ASN A 135 8.89 27.28 -20.90
N GLU A 136 8.64 28.24 -21.79
CA GLU A 136 8.02 29.52 -21.47
C GLU A 136 6.59 29.41 -20.92
N THR A 137 5.96 28.25 -21.02
CA THR A 137 4.56 28.01 -20.62
C THR A 137 4.40 27.20 -19.34
N SER A 138 5.31 26.29 -19.02
CA SER A 138 5.19 25.38 -17.87
C SER A 138 6.12 25.69 -16.70
N GLY A 139 7.17 26.45 -16.92
CA GLY A 139 8.15 26.78 -15.89
C GLY A 139 8.94 25.57 -15.38
N TRP A 140 9.37 25.61 -14.13
CA TRP A 140 10.15 24.56 -13.46
C TRP A 140 9.30 23.84 -12.41
N ARG A 141 8.13 23.36 -12.84
CA ARG A 141 7.17 22.74 -11.95
C ARG A 141 7.77 21.53 -11.24
N HIS A 142 7.54 21.45 -9.96
CA HIS A 142 8.11 20.47 -9.00
C HIS A 142 9.63 20.57 -8.80
N TRP A 143 10.39 21.23 -9.71
CA TRP A 143 11.78 21.53 -9.44
C TRP A 143 11.95 22.83 -8.64
N ASN A 144 11.35 23.93 -9.10
CA ASN A 144 11.52 25.24 -8.48
C ASN A 144 10.37 26.24 -8.78
N GLY A 145 9.22 25.77 -9.21
CA GLY A 145 8.07 26.60 -9.57
C GLY A 145 8.21 27.24 -10.96
N THR A 146 8.36 28.55 -11.04
CA THR A 146 8.39 29.26 -12.32
C THR A 146 9.78 29.61 -12.84
N THR A 147 10.81 29.43 -12.02
CA THR A 147 12.19 29.82 -12.35
C THR A 147 13.14 28.65 -12.24
N PRO A 148 14.23 28.61 -13.02
CA PRO A 148 15.23 27.55 -12.86
C PRO A 148 15.83 27.55 -11.45
N PRO A 149 16.20 26.37 -10.95
CA PRO A 149 16.95 26.25 -9.70
C PRO A 149 18.26 27.05 -9.75
N SER A 150 18.56 27.73 -8.67
CA SER A 150 19.78 28.54 -8.54
C SER A 150 20.34 28.43 -7.11
N PRO A 151 21.60 28.80 -6.85
CA PRO A 151 22.21 28.66 -5.53
C PRO A 151 21.43 29.32 -4.39
N ASN A 152 20.69 30.37 -4.69
CA ASN A 152 19.92 31.12 -3.70
C ASN A 152 18.42 30.77 -3.69
N LYS A 153 17.99 29.86 -4.54
CA LYS A 153 16.59 29.46 -4.67
C LYS A 153 16.49 28.01 -5.14
N LEU A 154 16.38 27.13 -4.16
CA LEU A 154 16.19 25.69 -4.33
C LEU A 154 14.93 25.26 -3.57
N SER A 155 14.11 24.41 -4.17
CA SER A 155 12.96 23.77 -3.53
C SER A 155 13.10 22.26 -3.37
N PHE A 156 14.28 21.72 -3.59
CA PHE A 156 14.62 20.31 -3.34
C PHE A 156 15.96 20.22 -2.60
N GLU A 157 16.12 19.17 -1.80
CA GLU A 157 17.29 18.97 -0.92
C GLU A 157 18.30 17.98 -1.51
N VAL A 158 17.86 17.12 -2.43
CA VAL A 158 18.72 16.09 -3.03
C VAL A 158 18.68 16.24 -4.55
N TYR A 159 19.85 16.33 -5.16
CA TYR A 159 20.00 16.38 -6.62
C TYR A 159 19.76 14.98 -7.20
N PRO A 160 18.90 14.82 -8.21
CA PRO A 160 18.64 13.51 -8.80
C PRO A 160 19.85 12.99 -9.58
N ASP A 161 20.01 11.68 -9.62
CA ASP A 161 20.91 11.04 -10.57
C ASP A 161 20.30 11.12 -11.97
N VAL A 162 21.00 11.76 -12.88
CA VAL A 162 20.57 11.98 -14.27
C VAL A 162 21.48 11.26 -15.27
N THR A 163 22.33 10.36 -14.80
CA THR A 163 23.30 9.67 -15.65
C THR A 163 22.68 8.71 -16.67
N GLU A 164 21.44 8.29 -16.44
CA GLU A 164 20.68 7.38 -17.34
C GLU A 164 19.82 8.13 -18.36
N TYR A 165 19.78 9.47 -18.31
CA TYR A 165 18.99 10.28 -19.23
C TYR A 165 19.80 10.72 -20.44
N ASP A 166 19.17 10.74 -21.60
CA ASP A 166 19.78 11.33 -22.79
C ASP A 166 19.92 12.84 -22.65
N GLU A 167 20.97 13.41 -23.26
CA GLU A 167 21.24 14.86 -23.21
C GLU A 167 20.07 15.72 -23.68
N THR A 168 19.24 15.19 -24.59
CA THR A 168 18.04 15.84 -25.11
C THR A 168 16.90 15.96 -24.11
N ASP A 169 16.92 15.13 -23.07
CA ASP A 169 15.89 15.10 -22.02
C ASP A 169 16.26 15.96 -20.81
N LEU A 170 17.45 16.55 -20.85
CA LEU A 170 18.01 17.32 -19.77
C LEU A 170 18.05 18.81 -20.09
N ALA A 171 17.53 19.64 -19.17
CA ALA A 171 17.60 21.09 -19.27
C ALA A 171 18.62 21.66 -18.27
N PRO A 172 19.48 22.63 -18.71
CA PRO A 172 20.46 23.24 -17.82
C PRO A 172 19.78 24.08 -16.75
N THR A 173 20.34 24.07 -15.55
CA THR A 173 19.93 24.90 -14.42
C THR A 173 20.90 26.10 -14.27
N ALA A 174 20.58 27.03 -13.36
CA ALA A 174 21.51 28.08 -12.97
C ALA A 174 22.44 27.66 -11.82
N LEU A 175 22.44 26.38 -11.45
CA LEU A 175 23.39 25.81 -10.49
C LEU A 175 24.72 25.60 -11.20
N ALA A 176 25.80 25.97 -10.50
CA ALA A 176 27.14 25.68 -10.95
C ALA A 176 27.44 24.17 -10.91
N ASP A 177 28.60 23.80 -11.34
CA ASP A 177 29.14 22.45 -11.18
C ASP A 177 28.99 21.95 -9.74
N LEU A 178 28.33 20.81 -9.58
CA LEU A 178 28.09 20.15 -8.29
C LEU A 178 29.29 19.32 -7.80
N GLY A 179 30.46 19.52 -8.40
CA GLY A 179 31.69 18.82 -8.08
C GLY A 179 32.04 17.67 -9.01
N ASN A 180 31.28 17.48 -10.09
CA ASN A 180 31.50 16.46 -11.10
C ASN A 180 32.08 16.98 -12.43
N GLY A 181 32.39 18.29 -12.51
CA GLY A 181 32.96 18.91 -13.70
C GLY A 181 31.95 19.29 -14.79
N HIS A 182 30.66 19.12 -14.54
CA HIS A 182 29.60 19.40 -15.49
C HIS A 182 28.56 20.37 -14.92
N PRO A 183 27.97 21.25 -15.74
CA PRO A 183 26.82 22.06 -15.34
C PRO A 183 25.67 21.16 -14.87
N SER A 184 24.98 21.55 -13.83
CA SER A 184 23.84 20.78 -13.35
C SER A 184 22.67 20.86 -14.33
N LYS A 185 22.06 19.72 -14.61
CA LYS A 185 20.93 19.57 -15.52
C LYS A 185 19.82 18.78 -14.82
N LEU A 186 18.57 19.07 -15.14
CA LEU A 186 17.41 18.36 -14.61
C LEU A 186 16.55 17.85 -15.74
N PHE A 187 15.87 16.72 -15.50
CA PHE A 187 15.04 16.06 -16.50
C PHE A 187 13.63 16.65 -16.57
N HIS A 188 13.00 16.44 -17.72
CA HIS A 188 11.59 16.69 -17.98
C HIS A 188 10.85 15.36 -18.11
N SER A 189 9.87 15.11 -17.24
CA SER A 189 9.24 13.79 -17.15
C SER A 189 8.28 13.43 -18.28
N THR A 190 7.95 14.37 -19.18
CA THR A 190 7.13 14.11 -20.37
C THR A 190 7.94 13.81 -21.62
N ASN A 191 9.25 13.97 -21.58
CA ASN A 191 10.11 13.52 -22.65
C ASN A 191 10.19 12.01 -22.62
N GLN A 192 9.56 11.36 -23.58
CA GLN A 192 9.69 9.93 -23.81
C GLN A 192 10.73 9.77 -24.92
N SER A 193 11.89 9.29 -24.54
CA SER A 193 12.88 8.78 -25.50
C SER A 193 12.44 7.42 -26.05
#